data_a812fbe243a5188eafaf679de0357a72
#
_entry.id   a812fbe243a5188eafaf679de0357a72
#
_cell.length_a   1.000
_cell.length_b   1.000
_cell.length_c   1.000
_cell.angle_alpha   90.00
_cell.angle_beta   90.00
_cell.angle_gamma   90.00
#
_symmetry.space_group_name_H-M   'P 1'
#
loop_
_entity.id
_entity.type
_entity.pdbx_description
1 polymer ?
#
loop_
_entity_poly.entity_id
_entity_poly.type
_entity_poly.pdbx_seq_one_letter_code
_entity_poly.pdbx_strand_id
1 'polypeptide(L)'
;MTAARSLIRALLVACFALPFALLLAGPAQAATYECTPMSSDACKQLQPVAECVWDNGDDTTTALWGWNNPTADRAHIPPSNKNNLWPGADDQGQPTLFGPGRIRNVFTTTFTGTRATWHLGNNDAQVTASTAACSTKPVPQVGDMRALALALLLLAGTGLTVLILRNRRPGVPA
;
A
#
# COMPACT_ATOMS: atom_id res chain seq x y z
N MET A 1 -35.47 34.64 -29.34
CA MET A 1 -34.19 34.65 -28.61
C MET A 1 -34.19 33.85 -27.29
N THR A 2 -35.34 33.37 -26.81
CA THR A 2 -35.48 32.61 -25.57
C THR A 2 -35.11 31.13 -25.64
N ALA A 3 -35.34 30.48 -26.78
CA ALA A 3 -35.06 29.04 -26.99
C ALA A 3 -33.57 28.67 -26.98
N ALA A 4 -32.73 29.53 -27.53
CA ALA A 4 -31.26 29.29 -27.59
C ALA A 4 -30.59 29.35 -26.18
N ARG A 5 -31.09 30.19 -25.27
CA ARG A 5 -30.57 30.28 -23.90
C ARG A 5 -30.92 29.06 -23.04
N SER A 6 -32.07 28.43 -23.32
CA SER A 6 -32.51 27.22 -22.60
C SER A 6 -31.67 25.99 -22.99
N LEU A 7 -31.31 25.85 -24.29
CA LEU A 7 -30.45 24.76 -24.80
C LEU A 7 -29.01 24.83 -24.26
N ILE A 8 -28.43 26.03 -24.17
CA ILE A 8 -27.08 26.21 -23.64
C ILE A 8 -27.02 25.86 -22.15
N ARG A 9 -28.07 26.20 -21.38
CA ARG A 9 -28.12 25.82 -19.95
C ARG A 9 -28.26 24.32 -19.73
N ALA A 10 -29.03 23.63 -20.56
CA ALA A 10 -29.19 22.18 -20.50
C ALA A 10 -27.88 21.45 -20.87
N LEU A 11 -27.15 21.94 -21.86
CA LEU A 11 -25.85 21.37 -22.28
C LEU A 11 -24.76 21.56 -21.20
N LEU A 12 -24.71 22.71 -20.55
CA LEU A 12 -23.76 22.98 -19.47
C LEU A 12 -23.99 22.10 -18.26
N VAL A 13 -25.24 21.84 -17.88
CA VAL A 13 -25.56 20.94 -16.75
C VAL A 13 -25.19 19.48 -17.09
N ALA A 14 -25.44 19.04 -18.32
CA ALA A 14 -25.08 17.70 -18.76
C ALA A 14 -23.56 17.46 -18.80
N CYS A 15 -22.77 18.45 -19.23
CA CYS A 15 -21.31 18.35 -19.26
C CYS A 15 -20.66 18.31 -17.86
N PHE A 16 -21.30 18.85 -16.84
CA PHE A 16 -20.80 18.78 -15.47
C PHE A 16 -21.27 17.53 -14.69
N ALA A 17 -22.42 16.95 -15.06
CA ALA A 17 -22.95 15.76 -14.38
C ALA A 17 -22.22 14.46 -14.79
N LEU A 18 -21.78 14.34 -16.04
CA LEU A 18 -21.09 13.14 -16.55
C LEU A 18 -19.73 12.85 -15.87
N PRO A 19 -18.81 13.82 -15.68
CA PRO A 19 -17.55 13.54 -15.01
C PRO A 19 -17.72 13.25 -13.50
N PHE A 20 -18.80 13.75 -12.88
CA PHE A 20 -19.06 13.49 -11.47
C PHE A 20 -19.56 12.07 -11.20
N ALA A 21 -20.31 11.48 -12.11
CA ALA A 21 -20.76 10.09 -12.02
C ALA A 21 -19.60 9.08 -12.16
N LEU A 22 -18.59 9.39 -12.98
CA LEU A 22 -17.39 8.55 -13.11
C LEU A 22 -16.47 8.60 -11.87
N LEU A 23 -16.49 9.69 -11.11
CA LEU A 23 -15.73 9.83 -9.87
C LEU A 23 -16.32 9.03 -8.70
N LEU A 24 -17.60 8.64 -8.79
CA LEU A 24 -18.28 7.84 -7.76
C LEU A 24 -18.13 6.34 -7.96
N ALA A 25 -17.65 5.88 -9.12
CA ALA A 25 -17.25 4.50 -9.33
C ALA A 25 -15.91 4.27 -8.60
N GLY A 26 -15.98 4.03 -7.30
CA GLY A 26 -14.82 3.63 -6.52
C GLY A 26 -14.17 2.38 -7.14
N PRO A 27 -12.84 2.25 -7.06
CA PRO A 27 -12.18 1.03 -7.50
C PRO A 27 -12.79 -0.16 -6.77
N ALA A 28 -13.07 -1.23 -7.51
CA ALA A 28 -13.50 -2.49 -6.91
C ALA A 28 -12.49 -2.86 -5.81
N GLN A 29 -12.95 -2.97 -4.58
CA GLN A 29 -12.06 -3.31 -3.48
C GLN A 29 -11.77 -4.81 -3.54
N ALA A 30 -10.48 -5.15 -3.52
CA ALA A 30 -10.05 -6.54 -3.42
C ALA A 30 -10.63 -7.16 -2.12
N ALA A 31 -11.19 -8.35 -2.22
CA ALA A 31 -11.67 -9.09 -1.06
C ALA A 31 -10.48 -9.41 -0.13
N THR A 32 -10.74 -9.43 1.17
CA THR A 32 -9.75 -9.87 2.17
C THR A 32 -10.18 -11.22 2.73
N TYR A 33 -9.27 -12.19 2.67
CA TYR A 33 -9.49 -13.54 3.16
C TYR A 33 -8.67 -13.79 4.41
N GLU A 34 -9.34 -14.26 5.45
CA GLU A 34 -8.69 -14.82 6.63
C GLU A 34 -8.06 -16.16 6.27
N CYS A 35 -6.77 -16.30 6.53
CA CYS A 35 -6.01 -17.48 6.13
C CYS A 35 -5.92 -18.54 7.23
N THR A 36 -6.92 -18.59 8.10
CA THR A 36 -7.09 -19.66 9.11
C THR A 36 -8.50 -20.24 8.97
N PRO A 37 -8.67 -21.37 8.27
CA PRO A 37 -7.67 -22.23 7.59
C PRO A 37 -7.14 -21.61 6.27
N MET A 38 -6.04 -22.16 5.73
CA MET A 38 -5.42 -21.77 4.45
C MET A 38 -6.28 -22.24 3.25
N SER A 39 -7.48 -21.69 3.10
CA SER A 39 -8.49 -22.18 2.16
C SER A 39 -8.52 -21.45 0.82
N SER A 40 -8.30 -20.13 0.81
CA SER A 40 -8.36 -19.34 -0.41
C SER A 40 -7.06 -19.39 -1.22
N ASP A 41 -7.16 -19.08 -2.51
CA ASP A 41 -5.99 -18.99 -3.39
C ASP A 41 -5.04 -17.87 -2.97
N ALA A 42 -5.56 -16.74 -2.49
CA ALA A 42 -4.76 -15.65 -1.93
C ALA A 42 -3.87 -16.13 -0.77
N CYS A 43 -4.37 -17.05 0.07
CA CYS A 43 -3.62 -17.62 1.16
C CYS A 43 -2.59 -18.65 0.71
N LYS A 44 -2.94 -19.50 -0.26
CA LYS A 44 -2.11 -20.62 -0.72
C LYS A 44 -0.97 -20.18 -1.63
N GLN A 45 -1.19 -19.16 -2.46
CA GLN A 45 -0.25 -18.72 -3.49
C GLN A 45 0.65 -17.58 -3.01
N LEU A 46 0.41 -17.05 -1.80
CA LEU A 46 1.23 -15.99 -1.22
C LEU A 46 2.65 -16.49 -0.99
N GLN A 47 3.63 -15.71 -1.44
CA GLN A 47 5.05 -16.06 -1.39
C GLN A 47 5.83 -14.99 -0.66
N PRO A 48 6.61 -15.34 0.38
CA PRO A 48 7.60 -14.42 0.94
C PRO A 48 8.74 -14.25 -0.07
N VAL A 49 9.41 -13.12 -0.04
CA VAL A 49 10.56 -12.87 -0.90
C VAL A 49 11.69 -12.20 -0.12
N ALA A 50 12.85 -12.82 -0.18
CA ALA A 50 14.11 -12.23 0.27
C ALA A 50 14.62 -11.24 -0.80
N GLU A 51 14.80 -9.98 -0.44
CA GLU A 51 15.26 -8.94 -1.39
C GLU A 51 16.78 -8.83 -1.40
N CYS A 52 17.36 -8.57 -0.25
CA CYS A 52 18.79 -8.40 -0.06
C CYS A 52 19.15 -8.41 1.43
N VAL A 53 20.44 -8.40 1.74
CA VAL A 53 20.97 -8.33 3.11
C VAL A 53 22.02 -7.26 3.23
N TRP A 54 22.29 -6.80 4.46
CA TRP A 54 23.50 -6.04 4.78
C TRP A 54 24.07 -6.46 6.11
N ASP A 55 25.41 -6.44 6.20
CA ASP A 55 26.16 -6.68 7.41
C ASP A 55 26.13 -5.41 8.28
N ASN A 56 25.84 -5.55 9.55
CA ASN A 56 25.84 -4.42 10.50
C ASN A 56 27.23 -4.17 11.13
N GLY A 57 28.19 -5.08 10.96
CA GLY A 57 29.54 -4.98 11.51
C GLY A 57 29.65 -5.35 12.99
N ASP A 58 28.60 -5.96 13.55
CA ASP A 58 28.50 -6.40 14.96
C ASP A 58 28.10 -7.87 15.07
N ASP A 59 28.53 -8.70 14.10
CA ASP A 59 28.16 -10.11 13.95
C ASP A 59 26.65 -10.32 13.71
N THR A 60 25.92 -9.25 13.39
CA THR A 60 24.52 -9.34 12.96
C THR A 60 24.36 -9.00 11.49
N THR A 61 23.34 -9.60 10.89
CA THR A 61 22.93 -9.34 9.50
C THR A 61 21.49 -8.88 9.49
N THR A 62 21.19 -7.83 8.74
CA THR A 62 19.81 -7.41 8.51
C THR A 62 19.36 -7.85 7.13
N ALA A 63 18.19 -8.49 7.08
CA ALA A 63 17.52 -8.91 5.87
C ALA A 63 16.37 -7.95 5.53
N LEU A 64 16.20 -7.69 4.24
CA LEU A 64 15.08 -6.94 3.69
C LEU A 64 14.13 -7.90 2.99
N TRP A 65 12.85 -7.77 3.29
CA TRP A 65 11.82 -8.66 2.83
C TRP A 65 10.72 -7.94 2.05
N GLY A 66 10.12 -8.68 1.14
CA GLY A 66 8.90 -8.34 0.43
C GLY A 66 8.02 -9.57 0.24
N TRP A 67 6.91 -9.45 -0.48
CA TRP A 67 6.08 -10.59 -0.84
C TRP A 67 5.59 -10.51 -2.29
N ASN A 68 5.10 -11.63 -2.77
CA ASN A 68 4.37 -11.73 -4.02
C ASN A 68 3.04 -12.45 -3.77
N ASN A 69 1.94 -11.73 -4.01
CA ASN A 69 0.59 -12.29 -4.04
C ASN A 69 0.08 -12.23 -5.48
N PRO A 70 0.08 -13.35 -6.21
CA PRO A 70 -0.31 -13.37 -7.63
C PRO A 70 -1.81 -13.24 -7.86
N THR A 71 -2.61 -13.23 -6.80
CA THR A 71 -4.07 -13.12 -6.88
C THR A 71 -4.54 -11.67 -6.84
N ALA A 72 -5.81 -11.42 -7.21
CA ALA A 72 -6.43 -10.11 -7.11
C ALA A 72 -6.91 -9.77 -5.68
N ASP A 73 -6.94 -10.76 -4.79
CA ASP A 73 -7.48 -10.64 -3.44
C ASP A 73 -6.38 -10.41 -2.40
N ARG A 74 -6.79 -10.00 -1.21
CA ARG A 74 -5.90 -9.82 -0.06
C ARG A 74 -5.91 -11.06 0.82
N ALA A 75 -4.76 -11.39 1.40
CA ALA A 75 -4.63 -12.42 2.43
C ALA A 75 -4.34 -11.76 3.78
N HIS A 76 -5.01 -12.21 4.84
CA HIS A 76 -4.69 -11.83 6.21
C HIS A 76 -4.16 -13.05 6.96
N ILE A 77 -2.91 -12.98 7.39
CA ILE A 77 -2.20 -14.04 8.15
C ILE A 77 -1.54 -13.38 9.36
N PRO A 78 -2.10 -13.50 10.56
CA PRO A 78 -1.48 -13.00 11.78
C PRO A 78 -0.18 -13.76 12.09
N PRO A 79 0.70 -13.21 12.95
CA PRO A 79 1.87 -13.93 13.46
C PRO A 79 1.46 -15.29 14.05
N SER A 80 2.07 -16.34 13.54
CA SER A 80 1.72 -17.73 13.85
C SER A 80 2.72 -18.67 13.17
N ASN A 81 2.52 -19.99 13.29
CA ASN A 81 3.27 -20.98 12.49
C ASN A 81 3.07 -20.84 10.97
N LYS A 82 2.18 -19.95 10.51
CA LYS A 82 1.94 -19.62 9.09
C LYS A 82 2.46 -18.24 8.69
N ASN A 83 2.93 -17.46 9.63
CA ASN A 83 3.60 -16.18 9.38
C ASN A 83 4.58 -15.95 10.52
N ASN A 84 5.77 -16.52 10.39
CA ASN A 84 6.84 -16.37 11.38
C ASN A 84 8.22 -16.25 10.71
N LEU A 85 9.17 -15.78 11.50
CA LEU A 85 10.57 -15.65 11.11
C LEU A 85 11.44 -16.47 12.06
N TRP A 86 12.38 -17.18 11.47
CA TRP A 86 13.39 -17.93 12.23
C TRP A 86 14.80 -17.46 11.82
N PRO A 87 15.73 -17.27 12.78
CA PRO A 87 15.57 -17.40 14.22
C PRO A 87 14.81 -16.22 14.85
N GLY A 88 14.27 -16.44 16.05
CA GLY A 88 13.67 -15.41 16.87
C GLY A 88 12.25 -15.72 17.32
N ALA A 89 11.53 -14.69 17.76
CA ALA A 89 10.14 -14.79 18.16
C ALA A 89 9.22 -14.91 16.94
N ASP A 90 8.02 -15.48 17.13
CA ASP A 90 7.01 -15.61 16.05
C ASP A 90 6.59 -14.25 15.47
N ASP A 91 6.51 -13.22 16.33
CA ASP A 91 6.24 -11.83 15.93
C ASP A 91 7.53 -11.01 16.00
N GLN A 92 8.02 -10.61 14.86
CA GLN A 92 9.18 -9.72 14.69
C GLN A 92 8.80 -8.46 13.86
N GLY A 93 7.52 -8.08 13.89
CA GLY A 93 7.02 -6.93 13.16
C GLY A 93 6.73 -7.20 11.68
N GLN A 94 6.64 -8.47 11.28
CA GLN A 94 6.24 -8.82 9.92
C GLN A 94 4.80 -8.38 9.62
N PRO A 95 4.50 -8.07 8.34
CA PRO A 95 3.15 -7.70 7.94
C PRO A 95 2.16 -8.86 8.15
N THR A 96 0.92 -8.49 8.39
CA THR A 96 -0.20 -9.43 8.55
C THR A 96 -1.20 -9.35 7.40
N LEU A 97 -1.21 -8.25 6.65
CA LEU A 97 -2.11 -8.04 5.52
C LEU A 97 -1.31 -7.95 4.21
N PHE A 98 -1.60 -8.83 3.28
CA PHE A 98 -0.85 -9.02 2.03
C PHE A 98 -1.73 -8.69 0.83
N GLY A 99 -1.53 -7.50 0.28
CA GLY A 99 -2.21 -7.04 -0.93
C GLY A 99 -1.75 -7.77 -2.19
N PRO A 100 -2.52 -7.64 -3.29
CA PRO A 100 -2.17 -8.18 -4.60
C PRO A 100 -0.84 -7.67 -5.15
N GLY A 101 -0.19 -8.51 -5.94
CA GLY A 101 1.02 -8.18 -6.68
C GLY A 101 2.31 -8.37 -5.89
N ARG A 102 3.41 -7.95 -6.52
CA ARG A 102 4.76 -7.99 -5.96
C ARG A 102 5.03 -6.70 -5.18
N ILE A 103 5.16 -6.81 -3.87
CA ILE A 103 5.49 -5.67 -2.98
C ILE A 103 6.92 -5.87 -2.46
N ARG A 104 7.75 -4.86 -2.63
CA ARG A 104 9.17 -4.89 -2.29
C ARG A 104 9.46 -4.03 -1.07
N ASN A 105 10.56 -4.33 -0.38
CA ASN A 105 11.15 -3.49 0.67
C ASN A 105 10.16 -3.15 1.79
N VAL A 106 9.44 -4.14 2.30
CA VAL A 106 8.32 -3.93 3.21
C VAL A 106 8.76 -3.82 4.65
N PHE A 107 9.61 -4.73 5.09
CA PHE A 107 10.12 -4.75 6.47
C PHE A 107 11.52 -5.39 6.52
N THR A 108 12.16 -5.21 7.64
CA THR A 108 13.50 -5.75 7.90
C THR A 108 13.52 -6.59 9.15
N THR A 109 14.38 -7.60 9.17
CA THR A 109 14.71 -8.36 10.39
C THR A 109 16.20 -8.46 10.56
N THR A 110 16.66 -8.35 11.81
CA THR A 110 18.07 -8.54 12.15
C THR A 110 18.24 -9.88 12.83
N PHE A 111 19.23 -10.63 12.42
CA PHE A 111 19.52 -11.96 12.94
C PHE A 111 21.02 -12.16 13.15
N THR A 112 21.36 -13.09 14.05
CA THR A 112 22.70 -13.63 14.21
C THR A 112 22.80 -15.00 13.55
N GLY A 113 24.00 -15.39 13.13
CA GLY A 113 24.24 -16.69 12.50
C GLY A 113 24.18 -16.65 10.98
N THR A 114 24.02 -17.82 10.37
CA THR A 114 24.28 -18.01 8.92
C THR A 114 23.06 -17.81 8.02
N ARG A 115 21.86 -17.79 8.60
CA ARG A 115 20.60 -17.68 7.81
C ARG A 115 19.42 -17.17 8.64
N ALA A 116 18.46 -16.55 7.95
CA ALA A 116 17.11 -16.34 8.44
C ALA A 116 16.10 -16.82 7.41
N THR A 117 14.93 -17.27 7.88
CA THR A 117 13.87 -17.80 7.04
C THR A 117 12.55 -17.12 7.42
N TRP A 118 11.84 -16.58 6.44
CA TRP A 118 10.46 -16.16 6.60
C TRP A 118 9.53 -17.24 6.07
N HIS A 119 8.76 -17.83 6.98
CA HIS A 119 7.69 -18.76 6.65
C HIS A 119 6.38 -17.98 6.50
N LEU A 120 5.78 -18.04 5.31
CA LEU A 120 4.55 -17.31 5.00
C LEU A 120 3.58 -18.20 4.23
N GLY A 121 2.46 -18.54 4.87
CA GLY A 121 1.48 -19.46 4.33
C GLY A 121 2.04 -20.89 4.24
N ASN A 122 2.25 -21.35 3.02
CA ASN A 122 2.86 -22.64 2.72
C ASN A 122 4.23 -22.52 2.06
N ASN A 123 4.79 -21.29 2.01
CA ASN A 123 6.01 -20.98 1.30
C ASN A 123 7.05 -20.38 2.24
N ASP A 124 8.32 -20.59 1.90
CA ASP A 124 9.47 -20.08 2.63
C ASP A 124 10.33 -19.21 1.73
N ALA A 125 10.87 -18.14 2.28
CA ALA A 125 12.01 -17.45 1.72
C ALA A 125 13.16 -17.45 2.72
N GLN A 126 14.37 -17.68 2.22
CA GLN A 126 15.56 -17.76 3.06
C GLN A 126 16.60 -16.74 2.61
N VAL A 127 17.24 -16.12 3.56
CA VAL A 127 18.45 -15.32 3.38
C VAL A 127 19.65 -16.00 4.05
N THR A 128 20.80 -15.81 3.46
CA THR A 128 22.10 -16.26 3.98
C THR A 128 23.12 -15.14 3.79
N ALA A 129 24.31 -15.29 4.32
CA ALA A 129 25.41 -14.35 4.08
C ALA A 129 25.79 -14.23 2.58
N SER A 130 25.42 -15.22 1.75
CA SER A 130 25.63 -15.20 0.29
C SER A 130 24.46 -14.57 -0.49
N THR A 131 23.37 -14.17 0.17
CA THR A 131 22.31 -13.41 -0.46
C THR A 131 22.86 -12.07 -0.94
N ALA A 132 22.35 -11.57 -2.08
CA ALA A 132 22.84 -10.31 -2.66
C ALA A 132 22.80 -9.17 -1.63
N ALA A 133 23.91 -8.42 -1.54
CA ALA A 133 23.96 -7.26 -0.66
C ALA A 133 23.02 -6.15 -1.17
N CYS A 134 22.37 -5.45 -0.25
CA CYS A 134 21.58 -4.28 -0.59
C CYS A 134 22.49 -3.14 -1.10
N SER A 135 22.18 -2.55 -2.24
CA SER A 135 22.96 -1.46 -2.85
C SER A 135 22.95 -0.18 -2.00
N THR A 136 21.86 0.04 -1.26
CA THR A 136 21.72 1.13 -0.27
C THR A 136 20.96 0.56 0.92
N LYS A 137 21.18 1.13 2.15
CA LYS A 137 20.32 0.77 3.28
C LYS A 137 18.89 1.21 2.94
N PRO A 138 17.97 0.28 2.68
CA PRO A 138 16.64 0.66 2.27
C PRO A 138 15.88 1.24 3.46
N VAL A 139 15.19 2.34 3.22
CA VAL A 139 14.20 2.84 4.16
C VAL A 139 12.94 2.00 3.95
N PRO A 140 12.42 1.33 4.97
CA PRO A 140 11.15 0.60 4.84
C PRO A 140 10.07 1.53 4.30
N GLN A 141 9.37 1.10 3.28
CA GLN A 141 8.27 1.88 2.71
C GLN A 141 7.10 1.85 3.69
N VAL A 142 7.03 2.88 4.52
CA VAL A 142 5.90 3.06 5.44
C VAL A 142 4.70 3.55 4.64
N GLY A 143 3.74 2.66 4.47
CA GLY A 143 2.34 3.03 4.22
C GLY A 143 2.01 3.65 2.87
N ASP A 144 0.84 3.36 2.48
CA ASP A 144 0.13 3.75 1.27
C ASP A 144 0.27 5.26 0.94
N MET A 145 1.15 5.61 -0.01
CA MET A 145 1.33 6.99 -0.52
C MET A 145 0.02 7.58 -1.09
N ARG A 146 -0.99 6.76 -1.33
CA ARG A 146 -2.30 7.21 -1.82
C ARG A 146 -3.06 8.02 -0.76
N ALA A 147 -2.91 7.67 0.52
CA ALA A 147 -3.53 8.44 1.61
C ALA A 147 -2.93 9.84 1.73
N LEU A 148 -1.61 9.97 1.54
CA LEU A 148 -0.92 11.27 1.56
C LEU A 148 -1.31 12.14 0.36
N ALA A 149 -1.42 11.55 -0.84
CA ALA A 149 -1.84 12.27 -2.04
C ALA A 149 -3.28 12.78 -1.95
N LEU A 150 -4.20 11.98 -1.37
CA LEU A 150 -5.57 12.39 -1.11
C LEU A 150 -5.67 13.53 -0.08
N ALA A 151 -4.89 13.46 0.98
CA ALA A 151 -4.85 14.52 1.99
C ALA A 151 -4.34 15.85 1.42
N LEU A 152 -3.30 15.82 0.58
CA LEU A 152 -2.77 17.01 -0.11
C LEU A 152 -3.76 17.60 -1.11
N LEU A 153 -4.51 16.77 -1.85
CA LEU A 153 -5.55 17.22 -2.77
C LEU A 153 -6.72 17.88 -2.04
N LEU A 154 -7.13 17.36 -0.89
CA LEU A 154 -8.19 17.95 -0.06
C LEU A 154 -7.76 19.31 0.52
N LEU A 155 -6.51 19.44 0.97
CA LEU A 155 -5.97 20.70 1.47
C LEU A 155 -5.85 21.75 0.36
N ALA A 156 -5.41 21.37 -0.84
CA ALA A 156 -5.34 22.28 -1.98
C ALA A 156 -6.74 22.75 -2.43
N GLY A 157 -7.73 21.85 -2.44
CA GLY A 157 -9.12 22.17 -2.79
C GLY A 157 -9.78 23.15 -1.82
N THR A 158 -9.58 22.97 -0.52
CA THR A 158 -10.13 23.86 0.52
C THR A 158 -9.47 25.24 0.48
N GLY A 159 -8.14 25.30 0.27
CA GLY A 159 -7.41 26.55 0.13
C GLY A 159 -7.90 27.39 -1.05
N LEU A 160 -8.13 26.77 -2.21
CA LEU A 160 -8.62 27.48 -3.40
C LEU A 160 -10.04 28.01 -3.20
N THR A 161 -10.92 27.24 -2.53
CA THR A 161 -12.31 27.67 -2.25
C THR A 161 -12.34 28.90 -1.34
N VAL A 162 -11.51 28.92 -0.30
CA VAL A 162 -11.39 30.07 0.61
C VAL A 162 -10.90 31.31 -0.11
N LEU A 163 -9.91 31.15 -1.03
CA LEU A 163 -9.37 32.26 -1.80
C LEU A 163 -10.42 32.89 -2.75
N ILE A 164 -11.21 32.06 -3.42
CA ILE A 164 -12.31 32.50 -4.32
C ILE A 164 -13.40 33.23 -3.53
N LEU A 165 -13.77 32.72 -2.36
CA LEU A 165 -14.79 33.36 -1.51
C LEU A 165 -14.30 34.70 -0.93
N ARG A 166 -13.01 34.81 -0.59
CA ARG A 166 -12.41 36.05 -0.08
C ARG A 166 -12.37 37.15 -1.15
N ASN A 167 -12.10 36.79 -2.41
CA ASN A 167 -12.06 37.73 -3.53
C ASN A 167 -13.45 38.19 -3.99
N ARG A 168 -14.53 37.52 -3.58
CA ARG A 168 -15.92 37.89 -3.93
C ARG A 168 -16.60 38.79 -2.92
N ARG A 169 -15.92 39.33 -1.90
CA ARG A 169 -16.54 40.32 -1.00
C ARG A 169 -16.81 41.58 -1.81
N PRO A 170 -18.07 41.96 -2.01
CA PRO A 170 -18.43 43.25 -2.64
C PRO A 170 -17.87 44.38 -1.78
N GLY A 171 -17.15 45.28 -2.41
CA GLY A 171 -16.71 46.50 -1.74
C GLY A 171 -17.92 47.21 -1.17
N VAL A 172 -17.88 47.54 0.12
CA VAL A 172 -18.87 48.39 0.77
C VAL A 172 -18.68 49.77 0.16
N PRO A 173 -19.71 50.37 -0.50
CA PRO A 173 -19.58 51.74 -0.97
C PRO A 173 -19.49 52.70 0.25
N ALA A 174 -18.59 53.67 0.14
CA ALA A 174 -18.41 54.75 1.12
C ALA A 174 -19.55 55.74 1.08
#